data_6a8f9bbc4a7658df8401b5ec0fe1dacf
#
_entry.id   6a8f9bbc4a7658df8401b5ec0fe1dacf
#
_cell.length_a   1.000
_cell.length_b   1.000
_cell.length_c   1.000
_cell.angle_alpha   90.00
_cell.angle_beta   90.00
_cell.angle_gamma   90.00
#
_symmetry.space_group_name_H-M   'P 1'
#
loop_
_entity.id
_entity.type
_entity.pdbx_description
1 polymer ?
#
loop_
_entity_poly.entity_id
_entity_poly.type
_entity_poly.pdbx_seq_one_letter_code
_entity_poly.pdbx_strand_id
1 'polypeptide(L)'
;MNTAEIESRIKEMVVDRLFLKVKPEELASDASLIDDYDVDSVALLELVVGLEEVFGIVVEDGDFDLANFSSVKALAEFVKLRLANSAV
;
A
#
# COMPACT_ATOMS: atom_id res chain seq x y z
N MET A 1 -3.57 2.99 -15.09
CA MET A 1 -2.29 3.02 -14.38
C MET A 1 -1.64 1.64 -14.48
N ASN A 2 -0.37 1.57 -14.84
CA ASN A 2 0.31 0.27 -14.91
C ASN A 2 0.87 -0.11 -13.53
N THR A 3 1.38 -1.35 -13.41
CA THR A 3 1.88 -1.86 -12.13
C THR A 3 3.03 -1.01 -11.58
N ALA A 4 3.95 -0.58 -12.44
CA ALA A 4 5.08 0.23 -12.01
C ALA A 4 4.63 1.57 -11.42
N GLU A 5 3.65 2.20 -12.03
CA GLU A 5 3.10 3.46 -11.51
C GLU A 5 2.38 3.25 -10.18
N ILE A 6 1.62 2.16 -10.06
CA ILE A 6 0.92 1.83 -8.81
C ILE A 6 1.93 1.62 -7.69
N GLU A 7 2.97 0.82 -7.94
CA GLU A 7 4.01 0.58 -6.94
C GLU A 7 4.75 1.85 -6.55
N SER A 8 5.05 2.71 -7.53
CA SER A 8 5.73 3.97 -7.26
C SER A 8 4.91 4.87 -6.35
N ARG A 9 3.61 4.99 -6.63
CA ARG A 9 2.71 5.80 -5.80
C ARG A 9 2.55 5.22 -4.40
N ILE A 10 2.49 3.89 -4.30
CA ILE A 10 2.42 3.22 -3.00
C ILE A 10 3.68 3.49 -2.19
N LYS A 11 4.85 3.38 -2.81
CA LYS A 11 6.12 3.65 -2.13
C LYS A 11 6.18 5.07 -1.59
N GLU A 12 5.79 6.03 -2.40
CA GLU A 12 5.74 7.44 -1.96
C GLU A 12 4.78 7.61 -0.79
N MET A 13 3.61 7.01 -0.89
CA MET A 13 2.58 7.11 0.14
C MET A 13 3.04 6.46 1.45
N VAL A 14 3.65 5.27 1.38
CA VAL A 14 4.14 4.56 2.56
C VAL A 14 5.21 5.37 3.28
N VAL A 15 6.19 5.86 2.53
CA VAL A 15 7.29 6.65 3.11
C VAL A 15 6.74 7.92 3.75
N ASP A 16 5.82 8.60 3.07
CA ASP A 16 5.25 9.86 3.55
C ASP A 16 4.37 9.66 4.79
N ARG A 17 3.47 8.69 4.73
CA ARG A 17 2.49 8.46 5.80
C ARG A 17 3.12 7.88 7.06
N LEU A 18 4.12 7.03 6.92
CA LEU A 18 4.77 6.38 8.05
C LEU A 18 6.05 7.07 8.49
N PHE A 19 6.38 8.20 7.87
CA PHE A 19 7.58 8.98 8.19
C PHE A 19 8.85 8.12 8.16
N LEU A 20 8.95 7.24 7.16
CA LEU A 20 10.11 6.38 7.02
C LEU A 20 11.34 7.19 6.65
N LYS A 21 12.49 6.76 7.14
CA LYS A 21 13.77 7.45 6.90
C LYS A 21 14.50 6.91 5.66
N VAL A 22 13.72 6.41 4.70
CA VAL A 22 14.25 5.93 3.42
C VAL A 22 13.52 6.66 2.30
N LYS A 23 14.15 6.71 1.13
CA LYS A 23 13.50 7.27 -0.04
C LYS A 23 12.57 6.24 -0.66
N PRO A 24 11.50 6.68 -1.35
CA PRO A 24 10.58 5.74 -2.01
C PRO A 24 11.31 4.73 -2.90
N GLU A 25 12.31 5.16 -3.65
CA GLU A 25 13.06 4.28 -4.53
C GLU A 25 13.95 3.27 -3.79
N GLU A 26 14.21 3.49 -2.50
CA GLU A 26 14.95 2.56 -1.67
C GLU A 26 14.06 1.49 -1.05
N LEU A 27 12.75 1.69 -1.09
CA LEU A 27 11.79 0.75 -0.52
C LEU A 27 11.56 -0.40 -1.51
N ALA A 28 12.04 -1.59 -1.17
CA ALA A 28 11.90 -2.75 -2.04
C ALA A 28 10.42 -3.20 -2.08
N SER A 29 9.94 -3.55 -3.27
CA SER A 29 8.55 -3.95 -3.46
C SER A 29 8.19 -5.23 -2.71
N ASP A 30 9.13 -6.14 -2.54
CA ASP A 30 8.92 -7.42 -1.87
C ASP A 30 9.36 -7.44 -0.40
N ALA A 31 9.84 -6.30 0.13
CA ALA A 31 10.23 -6.22 1.53
C ALA A 31 8.99 -6.32 2.42
N SER A 32 9.16 -6.97 3.58
CA SER A 32 8.09 -7.06 4.55
C SER A 32 7.93 -5.73 5.28
N LEU A 33 6.80 -5.09 5.11
CA LEU A 33 6.55 -3.81 5.79
C LEU A 33 6.47 -4.01 7.30
N ILE A 34 5.92 -5.14 7.73
CA ILE A 34 5.77 -5.44 9.15
C ILE A 34 7.12 -5.75 9.81
N ASP A 35 7.90 -6.63 9.19
CA ASP A 35 9.16 -7.09 9.76
C ASP A 35 10.32 -6.12 9.55
N ASP A 36 10.37 -5.47 8.38
CA ASP A 36 11.50 -4.62 8.01
C ASP A 36 11.31 -3.16 8.41
N TYR A 37 10.06 -2.70 8.54
CA TYR A 37 9.75 -1.30 8.81
C TYR A 37 8.83 -1.11 10.02
N ASP A 38 8.66 -2.14 10.83
CA ASP A 38 7.90 -2.09 12.09
C ASP A 38 6.46 -1.55 11.92
N VAL A 39 5.82 -1.91 10.83
CA VAL A 39 4.44 -1.50 10.57
C VAL A 39 3.51 -2.28 11.50
N ASP A 40 2.87 -1.57 12.43
CA ASP A 40 1.90 -2.16 13.35
C ASP A 40 0.46 -1.92 12.85
N SER A 41 -0.53 -2.31 13.64
CA SER A 41 -1.94 -2.16 13.24
C SER A 41 -2.37 -0.70 13.09
N VAL A 42 -1.77 0.21 13.84
CA VAL A 42 -2.06 1.65 13.69
C VAL A 42 -1.50 2.14 12.35
N ALA A 43 -0.27 1.74 12.03
CA ALA A 43 0.34 2.11 10.75
C ALA A 43 -0.43 1.51 9.57
N LEU A 44 -0.98 0.29 9.73
CA LEU A 44 -1.81 -0.30 8.68
C LEU A 44 -3.05 0.54 8.41
N LEU A 45 -3.66 1.12 9.44
CA LEU A 45 -4.80 2.02 9.25
C LEU A 45 -4.41 3.25 8.44
N GLU A 46 -3.23 3.79 8.69
CA GLU A 46 -2.70 4.91 7.90
C GLU A 46 -2.52 4.52 6.43
N LEU A 47 -2.06 3.30 6.18
CA LEU A 47 -1.92 2.81 4.81
C LEU A 47 -3.27 2.66 4.13
N VAL A 48 -4.29 2.18 4.85
CA VAL A 48 -5.66 2.06 4.32
C VAL A 48 -6.16 3.44 3.88
N VAL A 49 -6.04 4.44 4.75
CA VAL A 49 -6.48 5.81 4.44
C VAL A 49 -5.72 6.34 3.23
N GLY A 50 -4.41 6.10 3.19
CA GLY A 50 -3.57 6.55 2.08
C GLY A 50 -3.96 5.94 0.75
N LEU A 51 -4.26 4.64 0.74
CA LEU A 51 -4.70 3.95 -0.47
C LEU A 51 -6.02 4.52 -0.97
N GLU A 52 -6.96 4.78 -0.07
CA GLU A 52 -8.25 5.36 -0.45
C GLU A 52 -8.08 6.76 -1.03
N GLU A 53 -7.22 7.57 -0.44
CA GLU A 53 -7.00 8.94 -0.92
C GLU A 53 -6.24 8.98 -2.26
N VAL A 54 -5.19 8.17 -2.39
CA VAL A 54 -4.33 8.22 -3.58
C VAL A 54 -5.01 7.59 -4.80
N PHE A 55 -5.71 6.48 -4.60
CA PHE A 55 -6.28 5.72 -5.71
C PHE A 55 -7.80 5.84 -5.84
N GLY A 56 -8.45 6.49 -4.89
CA GLY A 56 -9.90 6.66 -4.93
C GLY A 56 -10.68 5.34 -4.78
N ILE A 57 -10.07 4.36 -4.14
CA ILE A 57 -10.70 3.06 -3.89
C ILE A 57 -11.31 3.02 -2.50
N VAL A 58 -12.13 2.01 -2.24
CA VAL A 58 -12.71 1.78 -0.91
C VAL A 58 -12.14 0.48 -0.36
N VAL A 59 -11.59 0.53 0.84
CA VAL A 59 -11.09 -0.65 1.55
C VAL A 59 -12.14 -1.07 2.56
N GLU A 60 -12.71 -2.24 2.38
CA GLU A 60 -13.76 -2.76 3.26
C GLU A 60 -13.14 -3.58 4.40
N ASP A 61 -13.94 -3.83 5.46
CA ASP A 61 -13.47 -4.58 6.61
C ASP A 61 -12.90 -5.96 6.23
N GLY A 62 -13.53 -6.63 5.28
CA GLY A 62 -13.07 -7.93 4.81
C GLY A 62 -11.76 -7.90 4.05
N ASP A 63 -11.35 -6.72 3.60
CA ASP A 63 -10.09 -6.53 2.87
C ASP A 63 -8.92 -6.27 3.82
N PHE A 64 -9.20 -5.98 5.07
CA PHE A 64 -8.19 -5.66 6.07
C PHE A 64 -7.52 -6.94 6.57
N ASP A 65 -6.64 -7.47 5.73
CA ASP A 65 -5.93 -8.73 5.96
C ASP A 65 -4.43 -8.43 5.88
N LEU A 66 -3.67 -8.94 6.82
CA LEU A 66 -2.21 -8.74 6.84
C LEU A 66 -1.56 -9.16 5.53
N ALA A 67 -2.09 -10.19 4.88
CA ALA A 67 -1.55 -10.64 3.58
C ALA A 67 -1.63 -9.56 2.52
N ASN A 68 -2.69 -8.74 2.53
CA ASN A 68 -2.86 -7.66 1.57
C ASN A 68 -1.95 -6.48 1.84
N PHE A 69 -1.45 -6.36 3.05
CA PHE A 69 -0.65 -5.20 3.49
C PHE A 69 0.78 -5.58 3.87
N SER A 70 1.22 -6.78 3.51
CA SER A 70 2.53 -7.29 3.91
C SER A 70 3.70 -6.63 3.18
N SER A 71 3.47 -6.15 1.96
CA SER A 71 4.53 -5.54 1.14
C SER A 71 3.93 -4.56 0.14
N VAL A 72 4.79 -3.75 -0.48
CA VAL A 72 4.36 -2.87 -1.58
C VAL A 72 3.76 -3.70 -2.71
N LYS A 73 4.35 -4.83 -3.01
CA LYS A 73 3.86 -5.73 -4.06
C LYS A 73 2.45 -6.21 -3.74
N ALA A 74 2.20 -6.63 -2.49
CA ALA A 74 0.87 -7.07 -2.07
C ALA A 74 -0.14 -5.93 -2.15
N LEU A 75 0.25 -4.74 -1.71
CA LEU A 75 -0.61 -3.56 -1.81
C LEU A 75 -0.94 -3.24 -3.27
N ALA A 76 0.05 -3.34 -4.15
CA ALA A 76 -0.16 -3.07 -5.58
C ALA A 76 -1.14 -4.06 -6.20
N GLU A 77 -1.03 -5.33 -5.86
CA GLU A 77 -1.97 -6.35 -6.35
C GLU A 77 -3.39 -6.06 -5.87
N PHE A 78 -3.54 -5.69 -4.60
CA PHE A 78 -4.82 -5.33 -4.04
C PHE A 78 -5.43 -4.11 -4.77
N VAL A 79 -4.63 -3.07 -4.97
CA VAL A 79 -5.07 -1.85 -5.67
C VAL A 79 -5.50 -2.18 -7.10
N LYS A 80 -4.73 -3.00 -7.80
CA LYS A 80 -5.05 -3.39 -9.17
C LYS A 80 -6.41 -4.08 -9.24
N LEU A 81 -6.67 -4.99 -8.32
CA LEU A 81 -7.96 -5.69 -8.28
C LEU A 81 -9.11 -4.72 -8.02
N ARG A 82 -8.91 -3.79 -7.10
CA ARG A 82 -9.94 -2.80 -6.79
C ARG A 82 -10.22 -1.85 -7.93
N LEU A 83 -9.17 -1.38 -8.60
CA LEU A 83 -9.35 -0.50 -9.76
C LEU A 83 -10.06 -1.22 -10.91
N ALA A 84 -9.74 -2.49 -11.13
CA ALA A 84 -10.41 -3.28 -12.17
C ALA A 84 -11.89 -3.48 -11.85
N ASN A 85 -12.22 -3.70 -10.58
CA ASN A 85 -13.61 -3.91 -10.16
C ASN A 85 -14.43 -2.63 -10.13
N SER A 86 -13.79 -1.49 -9.94
CA SER A 86 -14.49 -0.20 -9.88
C SER A 86 -14.63 0.47 -11.23
N ALA A 87 -14.07 -0.10 -12.28
CA ALA A 87 -14.11 0.45 -13.63
C ALA A 87 -15.37 0.05 -14.39
N VAL A 88 -16.46 -0.17 -13.71
CA VAL A 88 -17.73 -0.60 -14.33
C VAL A 88 -18.56 0.60 -14.71
#